data_658cfe91f97e159c2f352ee614fc2d2a
#
_entry.id   658cfe91f97e159c2f352ee614fc2d2a
#
_cell.length_a   1.000
_cell.length_b   1.000
_cell.length_c   1.000
_cell.angle_alpha   90.00
_cell.angle_beta   90.00
_cell.angle_gamma   90.00
#
_symmetry.space_group_name_H-M   'P 1'
#
loop_
_entity.id
_entity.type
_entity.pdbx_description
1 polymer ?
#
loop_
_entity_poly.entity_id
_entity_poly.type
_entity_poly.pdbx_seq_one_letter_code
_entity_poly.pdbx_strand_id
1 'polypeptide(L)'
;MFNVATGLFCYLQRPSIEDADTLLEWLQDPLLQDKVFGMEPDLQQAQETVQHWIEENAELFGAENIVLIAKHSKKDIPIGLVMLKNIDWRNRSLDIHYLIANEAHRNGPYGPEMVLTTLVYIFQSLNFHKVYGYVYNNNLASLNMANFAAKEEGILKNYTYVNNNWLDYHLYSINQQDFKVFLDKNKNTFLRHHFKKGLIH
;
A
#
# COMPACT_ATOMS: atom_id res chain seq x y z
N MET A 1 -2.97 19.55 -6.95
CA MET A 1 -2.73 18.11 -7.18
C MET A 1 -4.01 17.35 -6.87
N PHE A 2 -4.37 16.31 -7.64
CA PHE A 2 -5.64 15.61 -7.42
C PHE A 2 -5.38 14.32 -6.61
N ASN A 3 -6.26 14.06 -5.63
CA ASN A 3 -6.25 12.79 -4.92
C ASN A 3 -6.64 11.67 -5.89
N VAL A 4 -5.87 10.57 -5.90
CA VAL A 4 -6.22 9.38 -6.71
C VAL A 4 -7.29 8.55 -6.03
N ALA A 5 -7.33 8.57 -4.70
CA ALA A 5 -8.35 7.91 -3.89
C ALA A 5 -8.50 8.60 -2.54
N THR A 6 -9.71 8.62 -2.00
CA THR A 6 -10.03 9.32 -0.74
C THR A 6 -10.78 8.40 0.20
N GLY A 7 -10.31 8.31 1.43
CA GLY A 7 -10.95 7.62 2.55
C GLY A 7 -11.51 8.58 3.59
N LEU A 8 -11.88 8.05 4.75
CA LEU A 8 -12.38 8.83 5.88
C LEU A 8 -11.26 9.48 6.69
N PHE A 9 -10.16 8.77 6.87
CA PHE A 9 -9.04 9.14 7.72
C PHE A 9 -7.80 9.54 6.93
N CYS A 10 -7.63 8.99 5.74
CA CYS A 10 -6.54 9.32 4.83
C CYS A 10 -7.01 9.39 3.38
N TYR A 11 -6.20 10.01 2.56
CA TYR A 11 -6.33 9.99 1.11
C TYR A 11 -4.99 9.63 0.48
N LEU A 12 -5.03 9.16 -0.76
CA LEU A 12 -3.86 8.77 -1.54
C LEU A 12 -3.66 9.76 -2.68
N GLN A 13 -2.44 10.17 -2.87
CA GLN A 13 -2.03 10.99 -4.01
C GLN A 13 -0.68 10.52 -4.57
N ARG A 14 -0.34 10.95 -5.76
CA ARG A 14 1.00 10.75 -6.30
C ARG A 14 1.99 11.65 -5.56
N PRO A 15 3.23 11.20 -5.32
CA PRO A 15 4.27 12.06 -4.77
C PRO A 15 4.51 13.29 -5.66
N SER A 16 4.88 14.38 -5.01
CA SER A 16 5.30 15.62 -5.67
C SER A 16 6.62 16.08 -5.09
N ILE A 17 7.18 17.11 -5.69
CA ILE A 17 8.41 17.74 -5.19
C ILE A 17 8.27 18.22 -3.74
N GLU A 18 7.07 18.60 -3.31
CA GLU A 18 6.78 19.02 -1.94
C GLU A 18 6.89 17.86 -0.93
N ASP A 19 6.79 16.62 -1.41
CA ASP A 19 6.89 15.42 -0.59
C ASP A 19 8.33 14.88 -0.52
N ALA A 20 9.27 15.44 -1.31
CA ALA A 20 10.62 14.91 -1.51
C ALA A 20 11.40 14.73 -0.20
N ASP A 21 11.42 15.75 0.65
CA ASP A 21 12.15 15.71 1.93
C ASP A 21 11.59 14.62 2.86
N THR A 22 10.28 14.49 2.95
CA THR A 22 9.62 13.46 3.74
C THR A 22 9.93 12.05 3.21
N LEU A 23 9.90 11.85 1.91
CA LEU A 23 10.21 10.58 1.27
C LEU A 23 11.67 10.19 1.48
N LEU A 24 12.57 11.17 1.39
CA LEU A 24 13.99 10.98 1.65
C LEU A 24 14.26 10.58 3.11
N GLU A 25 13.62 11.27 4.07
CA GLU A 25 13.67 10.92 5.48
C GLU A 25 13.22 9.46 5.71
N TRP A 26 12.10 9.05 5.10
CA TRP A 26 11.59 7.68 5.25
C TRP A 26 12.50 6.62 4.63
N LEU A 27 13.11 6.89 3.47
CA LEU A 27 14.07 5.97 2.85
C LEU A 27 15.34 5.79 3.67
N GLN A 28 15.71 6.80 4.45
CA GLN A 28 16.90 6.77 5.30
C GLN A 28 16.62 6.33 6.75
N ASP A 29 15.34 6.13 7.13
CA ASP A 29 14.99 5.62 8.45
C ASP A 29 15.32 4.12 8.56
N PRO A 30 16.30 3.72 9.41
CA PRO A 30 16.69 2.31 9.56
C PRO A 30 15.54 1.39 9.99
N LEU A 31 14.55 1.92 10.71
CA LEU A 31 13.38 1.14 11.13
C LEU A 31 12.43 0.82 9.98
N LEU A 32 12.50 1.59 8.90
CA LEU A 32 11.67 1.42 7.71
C LEU A 32 12.39 0.65 6.61
N GLN A 33 13.71 0.77 6.53
CA GLN A 33 14.54 0.11 5.51
C GLN A 33 14.35 -1.40 5.52
N ASP A 34 14.51 -2.04 6.66
CA ASP A 34 14.36 -3.49 6.84
C ASP A 34 12.94 -4.00 6.52
N LYS A 35 11.93 -3.17 6.77
CA LYS A 35 10.52 -3.62 6.74
C LYS A 35 9.87 -3.50 5.39
N VAL A 36 10.31 -2.57 4.56
CA VAL A 36 9.57 -2.16 3.36
C VAL A 36 10.42 -2.11 2.12
N PHE A 37 11.61 -1.59 2.23
CA PHE A 37 12.43 -1.34 1.04
C PHE A 37 13.36 -2.51 0.72
N GLY A 38 13.75 -3.30 1.74
CA GLY A 38 14.72 -4.40 1.60
C GLY A 38 16.09 -3.92 1.11
N MET A 39 16.38 -2.63 1.31
CA MET A 39 17.59 -1.94 0.86
C MET A 39 17.96 -0.88 1.89
N GLU A 40 19.26 -0.63 2.02
CA GLU A 40 19.83 0.46 2.80
C GLU A 40 20.53 1.43 1.82
N PRO A 41 19.77 2.30 1.13
CA PRO A 41 20.35 3.20 0.15
C PRO A 41 21.24 4.23 0.85
N ASP A 42 22.38 4.54 0.26
CA ASP A 42 23.11 5.74 0.62
C ASP A 42 22.30 7.00 0.26
N LEU A 43 22.76 8.18 0.68
CA LEU A 43 22.02 9.42 0.46
C LEU A 43 21.78 9.70 -1.02
N GLN A 44 22.77 9.44 -1.89
CA GLN A 44 22.62 9.68 -3.33
C GLN A 44 21.58 8.73 -3.93
N GLN A 45 21.64 7.45 -3.62
CA GLN A 45 20.66 6.44 -4.09
C GLN A 45 19.24 6.77 -3.59
N ALA A 46 19.11 7.23 -2.35
CA ALA A 46 17.81 7.65 -1.81
C ALA A 46 17.25 8.86 -2.56
N GLN A 47 18.08 9.87 -2.88
CA GLN A 47 17.68 11.03 -3.66
C GLN A 47 17.25 10.64 -5.09
N GLU A 48 18.04 9.80 -5.77
CA GLU A 48 17.71 9.28 -7.10
C GLU A 48 16.38 8.51 -7.08
N THR A 49 16.16 7.69 -6.06
CA THR A 49 14.90 6.93 -5.89
C THR A 49 13.70 7.86 -5.70
N VAL A 50 13.80 8.88 -4.86
CA VAL A 50 12.71 9.85 -4.64
C VAL A 50 12.43 10.64 -5.91
N GLN A 51 13.46 11.10 -6.61
CA GLN A 51 13.30 11.80 -7.88
C GLN A 51 12.58 10.92 -8.91
N HIS A 52 13.01 9.67 -9.04
CA HIS A 52 12.39 8.69 -9.93
C HIS A 52 10.90 8.45 -9.58
N TRP A 53 10.55 8.30 -8.30
CA TRP A 53 9.15 8.18 -7.89
C TRP A 53 8.29 9.39 -8.25
N ILE A 54 8.87 10.60 -8.20
CA ILE A 54 8.15 11.82 -8.57
C ILE A 54 7.97 11.91 -10.09
N GLU A 55 9.01 11.57 -10.86
CA GLU A 55 9.02 11.68 -12.32
C GLU A 55 8.19 10.58 -13.00
N GLU A 56 8.37 9.31 -12.62
CA GLU A 56 7.63 8.18 -13.23
C GLU A 56 6.12 8.23 -12.96
N ASN A 57 5.71 8.81 -11.85
CA ASN A 57 4.28 8.99 -11.58
C ASN A 57 3.59 9.99 -12.50
N ALA A 58 4.28 10.59 -13.48
CA ALA A 58 3.65 11.43 -14.49
C ALA A 58 2.73 10.64 -15.44
N GLU A 59 3.12 9.40 -15.79
CA GLU A 59 2.35 8.51 -16.66
C GLU A 59 1.85 7.27 -15.89
N LEU A 60 0.53 7.09 -15.85
CA LEU A 60 -0.08 5.97 -15.14
C LEU A 60 -0.07 4.68 -15.95
N PHE A 61 -0.43 4.78 -17.26
CA PHE A 61 -0.60 3.62 -18.11
C PHE A 61 0.74 3.12 -18.64
N GLY A 62 1.01 1.83 -18.43
CA GLY A 62 2.26 1.20 -18.83
C GLY A 62 3.35 1.23 -17.76
N ALA A 63 3.13 1.94 -16.65
CA ALA A 63 4.06 1.90 -15.53
C ALA A 63 4.22 0.49 -14.97
N GLU A 64 5.44 0.08 -14.65
CA GLU A 64 5.73 -1.19 -13.97
C GLU A 64 5.46 -1.10 -12.47
N ASN A 65 5.59 0.11 -11.91
CA ASN A 65 5.36 0.40 -10.51
C ASN A 65 4.65 1.75 -10.37
N ILE A 66 3.85 1.90 -9.31
CA ILE A 66 3.21 3.15 -8.94
C ILE A 66 3.44 3.37 -7.46
N VAL A 67 3.95 4.53 -7.09
CA VAL A 67 4.09 4.95 -5.70
C VAL A 67 3.03 6.00 -5.38
N LEU A 68 2.35 5.83 -4.25
CA LEU A 68 1.37 6.76 -3.73
C LEU A 68 1.76 7.15 -2.30
N ILE A 69 1.66 8.43 -1.98
CA ILE A 69 1.79 8.91 -0.61
C ILE A 69 0.41 8.98 0.03
N ALA A 70 0.29 8.44 1.24
CA ALA A 70 -0.91 8.55 2.04
C ALA A 70 -0.80 9.76 2.97
N LYS A 71 -1.82 10.63 2.96
CA LYS A 71 -1.89 11.82 3.80
C LYS A 71 -3.14 11.80 4.67
N HIS A 72 -3.04 12.41 5.85
CA HIS A 72 -4.14 12.54 6.80
C HIS A 72 -5.24 13.45 6.24
N SER A 73 -6.49 12.96 6.15
CA SER A 73 -7.61 13.66 5.50
C SER A 73 -7.90 15.09 5.99
N LYS A 74 -7.58 15.41 7.25
CA LYS A 74 -7.86 16.72 7.84
C LYS A 74 -6.64 17.60 8.03
N LYS A 75 -5.47 16.99 8.26
CA LYS A 75 -4.23 17.72 8.62
C LYS A 75 -3.30 17.89 7.43
N ASP A 76 -3.55 17.15 6.35
CA ASP A 76 -2.73 17.15 5.13
C ASP A 76 -1.26 16.75 5.35
N ILE A 77 -0.98 16.03 6.43
CA ILE A 77 0.36 15.55 6.75
C ILE A 77 0.58 14.15 6.18
N PRO A 78 1.78 13.85 5.66
CA PRO A 78 2.15 12.51 5.22
C PRO A 78 2.12 11.51 6.38
N ILE A 79 1.54 10.32 6.15
CA ILE A 79 1.43 9.25 7.14
C ILE A 79 2.07 7.96 6.70
N GLY A 80 2.23 7.74 5.39
CA GLY A 80 2.80 6.52 4.87
C GLY A 80 2.82 6.43 3.35
N LEU A 81 3.20 5.27 2.86
CA LEU A 81 3.34 4.95 1.44
C LEU A 81 2.52 3.73 1.06
N VAL A 82 2.07 3.72 -0.19
CA VAL A 82 1.60 2.54 -0.91
C VAL A 82 2.43 2.40 -2.16
N MET A 83 2.91 1.20 -2.42
CA MET A 83 3.60 0.86 -3.66
C MET A 83 2.84 -0.27 -4.35
N LEU A 84 2.42 -0.02 -5.57
CA LEU A 84 1.88 -1.00 -6.48
C LEU A 84 3.04 -1.46 -7.36
N LYS A 85 3.43 -2.72 -7.27
CA LYS A 85 4.61 -3.27 -7.92
C LYS A 85 4.24 -4.40 -8.87
N ASN A 86 5.17 -4.74 -9.76
CA ASN A 86 4.99 -5.86 -10.69
C ASN A 86 3.66 -5.77 -11.44
N ILE A 87 3.35 -4.57 -11.94
CA ILE A 87 2.07 -4.28 -12.58
C ILE A 87 2.00 -4.98 -13.94
N ASP A 88 1.17 -6.00 -14.04
CA ASP A 88 0.85 -6.68 -15.29
C ASP A 88 -0.47 -6.12 -15.85
N TRP A 89 -0.36 -5.16 -16.75
CA TRP A 89 -1.50 -4.53 -17.41
C TRP A 89 -2.29 -5.49 -18.29
N ARG A 90 -1.64 -6.51 -18.86
CA ARG A 90 -2.29 -7.52 -19.72
C ARG A 90 -3.16 -8.47 -18.89
N ASN A 91 -2.60 -9.01 -17.81
CA ASN A 91 -3.31 -9.92 -16.92
C ASN A 91 -4.12 -9.17 -15.83
N ARG A 92 -3.95 -7.85 -15.75
CA ARG A 92 -4.59 -6.97 -14.77
C ARG A 92 -4.34 -7.45 -13.33
N SER A 93 -3.08 -7.72 -13.02
CA SER A 93 -2.63 -8.14 -11.69
C SER A 93 -1.47 -7.28 -11.22
N LEU A 94 -1.34 -7.14 -9.91
CA LEU A 94 -0.26 -6.38 -9.29
C LEU A 94 0.01 -6.84 -7.87
N ASP A 95 1.19 -6.51 -7.37
CA ASP A 95 1.61 -6.68 -5.99
C ASP A 95 1.42 -5.37 -5.20
N ILE A 96 0.87 -5.47 -4.00
CA ILE A 96 0.65 -4.33 -3.11
C ILE A 96 1.58 -4.36 -1.91
N HIS A 97 2.31 -3.26 -1.71
CA HIS A 97 3.07 -2.99 -0.50
C HIS A 97 2.55 -1.72 0.17
N TYR A 98 2.52 -1.67 1.48
CA TYR A 98 2.11 -0.48 2.21
C TYR A 98 2.88 -0.32 3.52
N LEU A 99 3.03 0.91 3.94
CA LEU A 99 3.77 1.29 5.13
C LEU A 99 3.10 2.49 5.81
N ILE A 100 2.85 2.38 7.11
CA ILE A 100 2.63 3.57 7.96
C ILE A 100 3.99 4.01 8.48
N ALA A 101 4.54 5.04 7.85
CA ALA A 101 5.85 5.58 8.20
C ALA A 101 5.79 6.40 9.50
N ASN A 102 4.79 7.26 9.63
CA ASN A 102 4.59 8.07 10.82
C ASN A 102 4.11 7.21 12.00
N GLU A 103 4.97 7.07 13.01
CA GLU A 103 4.75 6.19 14.17
C GLU A 103 3.47 6.51 14.95
N ALA A 104 3.12 7.78 15.09
CA ALA A 104 1.91 8.23 15.77
C ALA A 104 0.61 7.71 15.13
N HIS A 105 0.68 7.20 13.90
CA HIS A 105 -0.47 6.71 13.14
C HIS A 105 -0.50 5.17 12.99
N ARG A 106 0.51 4.43 13.50
CA ARG A 106 0.63 2.96 13.30
C ARG A 106 -0.48 2.15 13.98
N ASN A 107 -0.93 2.56 15.15
CA ASN A 107 -1.93 1.80 15.93
C ASN A 107 -3.36 2.34 15.80
N GLY A 108 -3.64 3.03 14.71
CA GLY A 108 -4.93 3.67 14.46
C GLY A 108 -5.67 3.09 13.25
N PRO A 109 -6.71 3.77 12.78
CA PRO A 109 -7.52 3.33 11.64
C PRO A 109 -6.81 3.49 10.29
N TYR A 110 -5.64 4.12 10.26
CA TYR A 110 -4.97 4.54 9.02
C TYR A 110 -4.48 3.37 8.17
N GLY A 111 -3.90 2.32 8.78
CA GLY A 111 -3.44 1.14 8.04
C GLY A 111 -4.57 0.42 7.31
N PRO A 112 -5.64 -0.01 8.01
CA PRO A 112 -6.83 -0.59 7.39
C PRO A 112 -7.48 0.31 6.35
N GLU A 113 -7.58 1.60 6.63
CA GLU A 113 -8.15 2.58 5.71
C GLU A 113 -7.31 2.73 4.44
N MET A 114 -5.99 2.83 4.59
CA MET A 114 -5.07 2.96 3.47
C MET A 114 -5.15 1.74 2.54
N VAL A 115 -5.18 0.53 3.09
CA VAL A 115 -5.36 -0.70 2.29
C VAL A 115 -6.70 -0.70 1.59
N LEU A 116 -7.80 -0.42 2.30
CA LEU A 116 -9.14 -0.35 1.72
C LEU A 116 -9.22 0.66 0.57
N THR A 117 -8.75 1.88 0.81
CA THR A 117 -8.77 2.96 -0.19
C THR A 117 -7.94 2.60 -1.42
N THR A 118 -6.81 1.91 -1.21
CA THR A 118 -5.98 1.39 -2.30
C THR A 118 -6.70 0.31 -3.10
N LEU A 119 -7.35 -0.65 -2.44
CA LEU A 119 -8.11 -1.71 -3.14
C LEU A 119 -9.28 -1.13 -3.93
N VAL A 120 -9.98 -0.12 -3.38
CA VAL A 120 -11.02 0.62 -4.13
C VAL A 120 -10.43 1.26 -5.38
N TYR A 121 -9.29 1.94 -5.27
CA TYR A 121 -8.62 2.55 -6.41
C TYR A 121 -8.23 1.51 -7.48
N ILE A 122 -7.60 0.41 -7.06
CA ILE A 122 -7.16 -0.66 -7.96
C ILE A 122 -8.34 -1.31 -8.69
N PHE A 123 -9.39 -1.70 -7.97
CA PHE A 123 -10.50 -2.44 -8.56
C PHE A 123 -11.55 -1.57 -9.24
N GLN A 124 -11.85 -0.39 -8.71
CA GLN A 124 -12.91 0.46 -9.26
C GLN A 124 -12.40 1.50 -10.27
N SER A 125 -11.21 2.07 -10.04
CA SER A 125 -10.66 3.10 -10.94
C SER A 125 -9.74 2.53 -12.01
N LEU A 126 -8.82 1.62 -11.63
CA LEU A 126 -7.87 1.01 -12.57
C LEU A 126 -8.40 -0.27 -13.23
N ASN A 127 -9.51 -0.84 -12.75
CA ASN A 127 -10.15 -2.05 -13.27
C ASN A 127 -9.22 -3.28 -13.32
N PHE A 128 -8.39 -3.47 -12.29
CA PHE A 128 -7.57 -4.66 -12.17
C PHE A 128 -8.40 -5.88 -11.77
N HIS A 129 -7.89 -7.06 -12.09
CA HIS A 129 -8.55 -8.34 -11.80
C HIS A 129 -8.11 -8.92 -10.47
N LYS A 130 -6.81 -8.88 -10.16
CA LYS A 130 -6.22 -9.52 -8.99
C LYS A 130 -5.15 -8.65 -8.34
N VAL A 131 -5.20 -8.56 -7.02
CA VAL A 131 -4.15 -7.98 -6.18
C VAL A 131 -3.58 -9.10 -5.33
N TYR A 132 -2.26 -9.17 -5.22
CA TYR A 132 -1.57 -10.07 -4.32
C TYR A 132 -0.55 -9.33 -3.47
N GLY A 133 -0.03 -9.98 -2.46
CA GLY A 133 1.01 -9.44 -1.61
C GLY A 133 1.63 -10.52 -0.74
N TYR A 134 2.83 -10.25 -0.30
CA TYR A 134 3.59 -11.14 0.56
C TYR A 134 3.71 -10.56 1.96
N VAL A 135 3.51 -11.40 2.96
CA VAL A 135 3.60 -10.99 4.36
C VAL A 135 4.57 -11.91 5.10
N TYR A 136 5.54 -11.33 5.79
CA TYR A 136 6.44 -12.09 6.66
C TYR A 136 5.67 -12.75 7.82
N ASN A 137 6.05 -13.97 8.17
CA ASN A 137 5.42 -14.72 9.27
C ASN A 137 5.53 -14.03 10.65
N ASN A 138 6.45 -13.11 10.85
CA ASN A 138 6.60 -12.31 12.06
C ASN A 138 5.87 -10.95 12.04
N ASN A 139 5.24 -10.56 10.92
CA ASN A 139 4.47 -9.31 10.81
C ASN A 139 2.99 -9.56 11.13
N LEU A 140 2.68 -9.70 12.42
CA LEU A 140 1.32 -10.03 12.88
C LEU A 140 0.26 -9.01 12.47
N ALA A 141 0.62 -7.72 12.40
CA ALA A 141 -0.32 -6.67 11.98
C ALA A 141 -0.76 -6.85 10.52
N SER A 142 0.20 -7.08 9.62
CA SER A 142 -0.10 -7.32 8.20
C SER A 142 -0.77 -8.68 7.98
N LEU A 143 -0.39 -9.73 8.72
CA LEU A 143 -1.07 -11.02 8.65
C LEU A 143 -2.55 -10.92 9.04
N ASN A 144 -2.86 -10.22 10.14
CA ASN A 144 -4.24 -10.00 10.57
C ASN A 144 -5.05 -9.25 9.52
N MET A 145 -4.45 -8.23 8.90
CA MET A 145 -5.09 -7.46 7.83
C MET A 145 -5.33 -8.33 6.59
N ALA A 146 -4.33 -9.10 6.17
CA ALA A 146 -4.44 -9.98 5.01
C ALA A 146 -5.50 -11.07 5.24
N ASN A 147 -5.49 -11.74 6.38
CA ASN A 147 -6.49 -12.74 6.76
C ASN A 147 -7.93 -12.19 6.81
N PHE A 148 -8.08 -10.90 7.11
CA PHE A 148 -9.39 -10.26 7.16
C PHE A 148 -9.98 -9.96 5.77
N ALA A 149 -9.13 -9.55 4.81
CA ALA A 149 -9.58 -9.04 3.52
C ALA A 149 -9.23 -9.93 2.32
N ALA A 150 -8.26 -10.83 2.45
CA ALA A 150 -7.70 -11.61 1.36
C ALA A 150 -7.66 -13.11 1.70
N LYS A 151 -7.28 -13.92 0.73
CA LYS A 151 -7.17 -15.36 0.85
C LYS A 151 -5.70 -15.76 0.79
N GLU A 152 -5.26 -16.64 1.69
CA GLU A 152 -3.94 -17.23 1.60
C GLU A 152 -3.87 -18.23 0.44
N GLU A 153 -2.92 -18.01 -0.46
CA GLU A 153 -2.67 -18.87 -1.63
C GLU A 153 -1.56 -19.88 -1.36
N GLY A 154 -0.66 -19.59 -0.43
CA GLY A 154 0.44 -20.47 -0.07
C GLY A 154 1.50 -19.82 0.81
N ILE A 155 2.50 -20.63 1.19
CA ILE A 155 3.61 -20.20 2.03
C ILE A 155 4.93 -20.60 1.37
N LEU A 156 5.81 -19.62 1.17
CA LEU A 156 7.19 -19.84 0.75
C LEU A 156 8.07 -19.96 2.01
N LYS A 157 8.49 -21.18 2.30
CA LYS A 157 9.26 -21.48 3.52
C LYS A 157 10.71 -21.02 3.41
N ASN A 158 11.24 -20.40 4.50
CA ASN A 158 12.62 -19.92 4.59
C ASN A 158 13.02 -19.09 3.37
N TYR A 159 12.16 -18.16 2.95
CA TYR A 159 12.31 -17.47 1.68
C TYR A 159 13.21 -16.25 1.77
N THR A 160 13.19 -15.54 2.89
CA THR A 160 13.99 -14.32 3.06
C THR A 160 14.82 -14.39 4.35
N TYR A 161 15.99 -13.74 4.31
CA TYR A 161 16.91 -13.68 5.43
C TYR A 161 16.96 -12.26 5.97
N VAL A 162 16.44 -12.07 7.19
CA VAL A 162 16.35 -10.76 7.85
C VAL A 162 16.81 -10.92 9.30
N ASN A 163 17.69 -10.02 9.76
CA ASN A 163 18.18 -9.99 11.14
C ASN A 163 18.64 -11.37 11.66
N ASN A 164 19.48 -12.05 10.89
CA ASN A 164 20.05 -13.36 11.17
C ASN A 164 19.00 -14.51 11.28
N ASN A 165 17.80 -14.31 10.74
CA ASN A 165 16.74 -15.33 10.72
C ASN A 165 16.17 -15.52 9.33
N TRP A 166 15.89 -16.77 8.98
CA TRP A 166 15.10 -17.11 7.82
C TRP A 166 13.61 -16.93 8.14
N LEU A 167 12.91 -16.14 7.34
CA LEU A 167 11.49 -15.88 7.48
C LEU A 167 10.71 -16.53 6.34
N ASP A 168 9.50 -16.98 6.66
CA ASP A 168 8.53 -17.46 5.69
C ASP A 168 7.78 -16.26 5.09
N TYR A 169 7.43 -16.37 3.80
CA TYR A 169 6.49 -15.47 3.13
C TYR A 169 5.14 -16.15 2.96
N HIS A 170 4.12 -15.54 3.50
CA HIS A 170 2.73 -15.88 3.26
C HIS A 170 2.22 -15.10 2.06
N LEU A 171 1.85 -15.78 1.00
CA LEU A 171 1.25 -15.19 -0.20
C LEU A 171 -0.25 -15.06 -0.02
N TYR A 172 -0.76 -13.84 -0.04
CA TYR A 172 -2.18 -13.54 -0.03
C TYR A 172 -2.63 -12.95 -1.34
N SER A 173 -3.89 -13.19 -1.70
CA SER A 173 -4.49 -12.50 -2.83
C SER A 173 -5.98 -12.20 -2.61
N ILE A 174 -6.47 -11.21 -3.36
CA ILE A 174 -7.87 -10.90 -3.50
C ILE A 174 -8.16 -10.56 -4.96
N ASN A 175 -9.23 -11.11 -5.52
CA ASN A 175 -9.68 -10.72 -6.85
C ASN A 175 -10.83 -9.72 -6.79
N GLN A 176 -11.16 -9.11 -7.92
CA GLN A 176 -12.21 -8.09 -8.01
C GLN A 176 -13.58 -8.60 -7.52
N GLN A 177 -13.93 -9.85 -7.82
CA GLN A 177 -15.20 -10.42 -7.40
C GLN A 177 -15.24 -10.67 -5.88
N ASP A 178 -14.17 -11.20 -5.31
CA ASP A 178 -14.07 -11.42 -3.85
C ASP A 178 -14.07 -10.09 -3.10
N PHE A 179 -13.44 -9.06 -3.65
CA PHE A 179 -13.48 -7.71 -3.09
C PHE A 179 -14.90 -7.13 -3.08
N LYS A 180 -15.67 -7.33 -4.15
CA LYS A 180 -17.07 -6.93 -4.20
C LYS A 180 -17.90 -7.64 -3.11
N VAL A 181 -17.72 -8.95 -2.95
CA VAL A 181 -18.37 -9.73 -1.89
C VAL A 181 -17.96 -9.22 -0.50
N PHE A 182 -16.69 -8.92 -0.30
CA PHE A 182 -16.19 -8.33 0.94
C PHE A 182 -16.85 -6.99 1.25
N LEU A 183 -16.97 -6.09 0.27
CA LEU A 183 -17.64 -4.80 0.44
C LEU A 183 -19.12 -4.97 0.80
N ASP A 184 -19.86 -5.82 0.09
CA ASP A 184 -21.27 -6.08 0.33
C ASP A 184 -21.52 -6.64 1.72
N LYS A 185 -20.71 -7.61 2.15
CA LYS A 185 -20.77 -8.22 3.49
C LYS A 185 -20.55 -7.18 4.61
N ASN A 186 -19.69 -6.20 4.39
CA ASN A 186 -19.30 -5.23 5.39
C ASN A 186 -19.99 -3.85 5.26
N LYS A 187 -20.89 -3.70 4.29
CA LYS A 187 -21.57 -2.45 3.95
C LYS A 187 -22.27 -1.78 5.14
N ASN A 188 -22.89 -2.54 6.01
CA ASN A 188 -23.67 -2.03 7.14
C ASN A 188 -22.90 -2.05 8.47
N THR A 189 -21.63 -2.42 8.45
CA THR A 189 -20.74 -2.49 9.60
C THR A 189 -19.72 -1.34 9.56
N PHE A 190 -18.44 -1.65 9.64
CA PHE A 190 -17.36 -0.64 9.66
C PHE A 190 -17.25 0.17 8.35
N LEU A 191 -17.74 -0.35 7.20
CA LEU A 191 -17.74 0.38 5.92
C LEU A 191 -18.95 1.31 5.74
N ARG A 192 -19.91 1.32 6.65
CA ARG A 192 -21.16 2.10 6.53
C ARG A 192 -20.92 3.59 6.21
N HIS A 193 -19.92 4.18 6.85
CA HIS A 193 -19.59 5.59 6.61
C HIS A 193 -18.96 5.85 5.24
N HIS A 194 -18.18 4.90 4.74
CA HIS A 194 -17.56 4.97 3.40
C HIS A 194 -18.63 4.96 2.31
N PHE A 195 -19.59 4.04 2.39
CA PHE A 195 -20.72 3.98 1.46
C PHE A 195 -21.59 5.24 1.54
N LYS A 196 -21.92 5.73 2.74
CA LYS A 196 -22.74 6.94 2.91
C LYS A 196 -22.07 8.20 2.34
N LYS A 197 -20.76 8.27 2.30
CA LYS A 197 -19.99 9.38 1.72
C LYS A 197 -19.66 9.18 0.23
N GLY A 198 -20.11 8.09 -0.39
CA GLY A 198 -19.80 7.80 -1.78
C GLY A 198 -18.32 7.51 -2.06
N LEU A 199 -17.56 7.11 -1.05
CA LEU A 199 -16.14 6.75 -1.19
C LEU A 199 -15.95 5.34 -1.76
N ILE A 200 -17.00 4.52 -1.68
CA ILE A 200 -17.07 3.14 -2.19
C ILE A 200 -18.41 2.99 -2.92
N HIS A 201 -18.41 2.33 -4.06
CA HIS A 201 -19.57 2.04 -4.90
C HIS A 201 -19.85 0.55 -5.03
#